data_171857e8dc02b0005104bffe995bd963
#
_entry.id   171857e8dc02b0005104bffe995bd963
#
_cell.length_a   1.000
_cell.length_b   1.000
_cell.length_c   1.000
_cell.angle_alpha   90.00
_cell.angle_beta   90.00
_cell.angle_gamma   90.00
#
_symmetry.space_group_name_H-M   'P 1'
#
loop_
_entity.id
_entity.type
_entity.pdbx_description
1 polymer ?
#
loop_
_entity_poly.entity_id
_entity_poly.type
_entity_poly.pdbx_seq_one_letter_code
_entity_poly.pdbx_strand_id
1 'polypeptide(L)'
;MEKGRRGRIGILTGGGDVPGLNPAIRAVTLRALREGFDVVGIRRGWAGLVELRREAGLEDRDWVVPLTAELVERHAYSGGTFLHSSRTRPSAVPARDVPAHLRDRYTAEKNDLTDEVIANLEALGIDYLVPMGGDDTLSYAVELGRRGVPVVAVPKTMDNDVPGTDYCMGFSTCVSRVIALARQVTSSAASHERLVVLEVFGRYAGFTALLPTFAGAAQRCLIPEHEFEIERVAELLAADRAANPEGWAVCLVSEGAKPVGGEMVFKGSETDQYGHAKLGGIGEQVASALKKVVPQHTGGKAVGMISMNLG
;
A
#
# COMPACT_ATOMS: atom_id res chain seq x y z
N MET A 1 32.61 -15.26 24.68
CA MET A 1 32.43 -16.35 23.69
C MET A 1 31.75 -15.73 22.48
N GLU A 2 32.48 -15.55 21.38
CA GLU A 2 31.87 -15.22 20.10
C GLU A 2 30.88 -16.34 19.76
N LYS A 3 29.59 -16.02 19.76
CA LYS A 3 28.57 -16.91 19.18
C LYS A 3 28.91 -17.05 17.71
N GLY A 4 29.24 -18.26 17.26
CA GLY A 4 29.45 -18.53 15.85
C GLY A 4 28.27 -18.01 15.04
N ARG A 5 28.53 -17.53 13.84
CA ARG A 5 27.54 -17.01 12.89
C ARG A 5 26.44 -18.05 12.64
N ARG A 6 25.17 -17.71 12.89
CA ARG A 6 24.00 -18.60 12.72
C ARG A 6 23.46 -18.65 11.29
N GLY A 7 23.94 -17.76 10.41
CA GLY A 7 23.46 -17.61 9.04
C GLY A 7 23.23 -16.16 8.66
N ARG A 8 22.64 -15.95 7.49
CA ARG A 8 22.34 -14.62 6.96
C ARG A 8 20.85 -14.48 6.60
N ILE A 9 20.25 -13.36 7.01
CA ILE A 9 18.87 -13.00 6.70
C ILE A 9 18.87 -11.89 5.64
N GLY A 10 18.15 -12.11 4.54
CA GLY A 10 17.84 -11.10 3.55
C GLY A 10 16.50 -10.41 3.86
N ILE A 11 16.45 -9.09 3.80
CA ILE A 11 15.21 -8.32 3.95
C ILE A 11 14.98 -7.51 2.68
N LEU A 12 13.75 -7.54 2.17
CA LEU A 12 13.33 -6.70 1.05
C LEU A 12 11.93 -6.13 1.27
N THR A 13 11.64 -5.03 0.57
CA THR A 13 10.32 -4.39 0.57
C THR A 13 9.81 -4.28 -0.86
N GLY A 14 8.55 -4.68 -1.10
CA GLY A 14 7.94 -4.67 -2.44
C GLY A 14 6.55 -4.03 -2.46
N GLY A 15 6.15 -3.55 -3.65
CA GLY A 15 4.87 -2.90 -3.88
C GLY A 15 4.83 -1.44 -3.42
N GLY A 16 3.62 -0.92 -3.20
CA GLY A 16 3.40 0.45 -2.74
C GLY A 16 3.97 0.71 -1.34
N ASP A 17 4.17 1.97 -1.03
CA ASP A 17 4.67 2.41 0.27
C ASP A 17 3.57 2.40 1.33
N VAL A 18 3.95 2.12 2.58
CA VAL A 18 3.07 2.24 3.75
C VAL A 18 3.83 2.73 4.98
N PRO A 19 3.16 3.31 5.98
CA PRO A 19 3.76 3.60 7.27
C PRO A 19 4.23 2.30 7.96
N GLY A 20 5.43 2.32 8.56
CA GLY A 20 5.93 1.21 9.39
C GLY A 20 6.98 0.31 8.74
N LEU A 21 7.31 0.45 7.44
CA LEU A 21 8.33 -0.36 6.78
C LEU A 21 9.71 -0.22 7.44
N ASN A 22 10.20 1.00 7.63
CA ASN A 22 11.50 1.24 8.27
C ASN A 22 11.55 0.76 9.72
N PRO A 23 10.53 1.00 10.58
CA PRO A 23 10.43 0.38 11.90
C PRO A 23 10.46 -1.15 11.87
N ALA A 24 9.81 -1.79 10.89
CA ALA A 24 9.81 -3.25 10.76
C ALA A 24 11.18 -3.79 10.35
N ILE A 25 11.83 -3.17 9.34
CA ILE A 25 13.21 -3.49 8.95
C ILE A 25 14.13 -3.38 10.18
N ARG A 26 14.01 -2.30 10.95
CA ARG A 26 14.76 -2.09 12.17
C ARG A 26 14.51 -3.21 13.20
N ALA A 27 13.26 -3.53 13.47
CA ALA A 27 12.90 -4.54 14.48
C ALA A 27 13.48 -5.93 14.12
N VAL A 28 13.30 -6.36 12.86
CA VAL A 28 13.85 -7.63 12.36
C VAL A 28 15.37 -7.62 12.43
N THR A 29 16.02 -6.55 11.95
CA THR A 29 17.48 -6.43 11.95
C THR A 29 18.05 -6.49 13.34
N LEU A 30 17.57 -5.69 14.28
CA LEU A 30 18.10 -5.66 15.65
C LEU A 30 17.90 -7.00 16.37
N ARG A 31 16.75 -7.65 16.15
CA ARG A 31 16.52 -8.98 16.72
C ARG A 31 17.46 -10.00 16.12
N ALA A 32 17.60 -10.04 14.80
CA ALA A 32 18.47 -10.99 14.10
C ALA A 32 19.95 -10.83 14.52
N LEU A 33 20.46 -9.60 14.60
CA LEU A 33 21.83 -9.32 15.06
C LEU A 33 22.06 -9.83 16.50
N ARG A 34 21.08 -9.64 17.42
CA ARG A 34 21.17 -10.16 18.79
C ARG A 34 21.22 -11.68 18.85
N GLU A 35 20.57 -12.36 17.91
CA GLU A 35 20.59 -13.83 17.81
C GLU A 35 21.83 -14.36 17.08
N GLY A 36 22.71 -13.50 16.57
CA GLY A 36 23.96 -13.87 15.90
C GLY A 36 23.82 -14.13 14.40
N PHE A 37 22.76 -13.61 13.77
CA PHE A 37 22.64 -13.59 12.31
C PHE A 37 23.30 -12.35 11.72
N ASP A 38 23.86 -12.47 10.51
CA ASP A 38 24.08 -11.33 9.65
C ASP A 38 22.78 -10.91 8.97
N VAL A 39 22.63 -9.62 8.68
CA VAL A 39 21.43 -9.11 8.00
C VAL A 39 21.82 -8.27 6.79
N VAL A 40 21.16 -8.51 5.66
CA VAL A 40 21.38 -7.81 4.40
C VAL A 40 20.04 -7.26 3.90
N GLY A 41 20.00 -5.99 3.57
CA GLY A 41 18.89 -5.36 2.86
C GLY A 41 19.06 -5.51 1.35
N ILE A 42 18.03 -5.94 0.66
CA ILE A 42 17.97 -6.00 -0.79
C ILE A 42 17.22 -4.75 -1.25
N ARG A 43 17.89 -3.90 -2.03
CA ARG A 43 17.31 -2.65 -2.52
C ARG A 43 16.32 -2.91 -3.64
N ARG A 44 15.29 -2.06 -3.72
CA ARG A 44 14.25 -2.10 -4.75
C ARG A 44 13.51 -3.45 -4.84
N GLY A 45 13.35 -4.12 -3.70
CA GLY A 45 12.55 -5.35 -3.61
C GLY A 45 13.07 -6.46 -4.52
N TRP A 46 12.14 -7.11 -5.24
CA TRP A 46 12.48 -8.19 -6.16
C TRP A 46 13.38 -7.76 -7.32
N ALA A 47 13.29 -6.48 -7.75
CA ALA A 47 14.18 -5.95 -8.79
C ALA A 47 15.65 -6.08 -8.40
N GLY A 48 16.01 -5.84 -7.14
CA GLY A 48 17.38 -5.98 -6.69
C GLY A 48 17.94 -7.39 -6.83
N LEU A 49 17.11 -8.42 -6.60
CA LEU A 49 17.52 -9.81 -6.82
C LEU A 49 17.59 -10.20 -8.29
N VAL A 50 16.82 -9.53 -9.16
CA VAL A 50 16.86 -9.75 -10.62
C VAL A 50 18.08 -9.06 -11.25
N GLU A 51 18.40 -7.85 -10.81
CA GLU A 51 19.45 -7.00 -11.37
C GLU A 51 20.85 -7.33 -10.85
N LEU A 52 20.95 -7.98 -9.69
CA LEU A 52 22.21 -8.30 -9.04
C LEU A 52 23.14 -9.09 -9.98
N ARG A 53 24.39 -8.65 -10.03
CA ARG A 53 25.48 -9.40 -10.67
C ARG A 53 26.17 -10.27 -9.61
N ARG A 54 26.11 -11.60 -9.80
CA ARG A 54 26.67 -12.57 -8.82
C ARG A 54 28.15 -12.37 -8.52
N GLU A 55 28.90 -11.91 -9.52
CA GLU A 55 30.35 -11.67 -9.38
C GLU A 55 30.67 -10.56 -8.37
N ALA A 56 29.78 -9.56 -8.27
CA ALA A 56 29.93 -8.47 -7.31
C ALA A 56 29.42 -8.86 -5.90
N GLY A 57 28.44 -9.77 -5.82
CA GLY A 57 27.91 -10.27 -4.56
C GLY A 57 27.49 -9.15 -3.60
N LEU A 58 27.98 -9.22 -2.35
CA LEU A 58 27.69 -8.22 -1.30
C LEU A 58 28.35 -6.84 -1.54
N GLU A 59 29.28 -6.73 -2.48
CA GLU A 59 29.94 -5.47 -2.82
C GLU A 59 29.11 -4.62 -3.78
N ASP A 60 28.08 -5.21 -4.39
CA ASP A 60 27.13 -4.49 -5.25
C ASP A 60 26.18 -3.60 -4.42
N ARG A 61 26.70 -2.42 -4.06
CA ARG A 61 25.99 -1.45 -3.20
C ARG A 61 24.76 -0.84 -3.85
N ASP A 62 24.58 -1.00 -5.14
CA ASP A 62 23.36 -0.55 -5.83
C ASP A 62 22.17 -1.43 -5.48
N TRP A 63 22.39 -2.73 -5.22
CA TRP A 63 21.35 -3.71 -4.99
C TRP A 63 21.33 -4.32 -3.59
N VAL A 64 22.45 -4.32 -2.87
CA VAL A 64 22.54 -4.88 -1.52
C VAL A 64 23.20 -3.93 -0.54
N VAL A 65 22.76 -3.97 0.70
CA VAL A 65 23.34 -3.19 1.80
C VAL A 65 23.40 -4.01 3.08
N PRO A 66 24.57 -4.16 3.71
CA PRO A 66 24.65 -4.75 5.05
C PRO A 66 23.85 -3.90 6.04
N LEU A 67 22.92 -4.55 6.77
CA LEU A 67 22.10 -3.88 7.77
C LEU A 67 22.79 -3.95 9.13
N THR A 68 23.22 -2.78 9.62
CA THR A 68 23.80 -2.61 10.95
C THR A 68 22.82 -1.95 11.89
N ALA A 69 23.01 -2.08 13.20
CA ALA A 69 22.20 -1.38 14.19
C ALA A 69 22.19 0.15 13.95
N GLU A 70 23.36 0.74 13.65
CA GLU A 70 23.48 2.16 13.38
C GLU A 70 22.68 2.60 12.16
N LEU A 71 22.74 1.83 11.05
CA LEU A 71 22.00 2.17 9.83
C LEU A 71 20.50 2.16 10.06
N VAL A 72 19.97 1.11 10.68
CA VAL A 72 18.51 0.99 10.87
C VAL A 72 17.98 1.96 11.92
N GLU A 73 18.78 2.35 12.91
CA GLU A 73 18.40 3.38 13.89
C GLU A 73 18.25 4.77 13.25
N ARG A 74 19.06 5.12 12.25
CA ARG A 74 18.91 6.39 11.50
C ARG A 74 17.56 6.51 10.81
N HIS A 75 16.95 5.39 10.42
CA HIS A 75 15.68 5.34 9.71
C HIS A 75 14.50 4.95 10.59
N ALA A 76 14.70 4.77 11.90
CA ALA A 76 13.70 4.24 12.83
C ALA A 76 12.35 4.97 12.82
N TYR A 77 12.38 6.28 12.56
CA TYR A 77 11.19 7.15 12.63
C TYR A 77 10.85 7.81 11.28
N SER A 78 11.52 7.41 10.19
CA SER A 78 11.20 7.92 8.86
C SER A 78 10.13 7.07 8.20
N GLY A 79 9.21 7.71 7.46
CA GLY A 79 8.26 7.01 6.58
C GLY A 79 8.96 6.35 5.41
N GLY A 80 8.20 5.57 4.65
CA GLY A 80 8.71 4.86 3.50
C GLY A 80 9.63 3.70 3.84
N THR A 81 10.45 3.34 2.85
CA THR A 81 11.48 2.32 2.98
C THR A 81 12.83 2.83 2.44
N PHE A 82 13.86 2.83 3.28
CA PHE A 82 15.21 3.22 2.84
C PHE A 82 15.87 2.16 1.94
N LEU A 83 15.30 0.96 1.87
CA LEU A 83 15.70 -0.07 0.91
C LEU A 83 15.12 0.18 -0.48
N HIS A 84 14.25 1.17 -0.65
CA HIS A 84 13.44 1.38 -1.84
C HIS A 84 12.53 0.20 -2.16
N SER A 85 11.60 0.38 -3.07
CA SER A 85 10.61 -0.63 -3.45
C SER A 85 10.52 -0.76 -4.96
N SER A 86 9.99 -1.87 -5.45
CA SER A 86 9.61 -2.06 -6.84
C SER A 86 8.33 -2.87 -6.95
N ARG A 87 7.76 -2.84 -8.15
CA ARG A 87 6.64 -3.69 -8.56
C ARG A 87 7.09 -4.75 -9.56
N THR A 88 8.30 -5.25 -9.41
CA THR A 88 8.88 -6.28 -10.27
C THR A 88 8.31 -7.64 -9.89
N ARG A 89 7.87 -8.41 -10.90
CA ARG A 89 7.44 -9.80 -10.76
C ARG A 89 8.47 -10.70 -11.46
N PRO A 90 9.38 -11.35 -10.71
CA PRO A 90 10.47 -12.12 -11.33
C PRO A 90 10.02 -13.29 -12.19
N SER A 91 8.87 -13.91 -11.90
CA SER A 91 8.29 -14.97 -12.71
C SER A 91 7.64 -14.49 -14.02
N ALA A 92 7.61 -13.17 -14.29
CA ALA A 92 7.01 -12.62 -15.50
C ALA A 92 7.63 -11.27 -15.91
N VAL A 93 8.95 -11.20 -16.01
CA VAL A 93 9.68 -9.97 -16.37
C VAL A 93 9.51 -9.68 -17.85
N PRO A 94 8.98 -8.50 -18.25
CA PRO A 94 8.88 -8.10 -19.65
C PRO A 94 10.27 -8.04 -20.31
N ALA A 95 10.36 -8.34 -21.60
CA ALA A 95 11.64 -8.34 -22.34
C ALA A 95 12.43 -7.03 -22.18
N ARG A 96 11.74 -5.89 -22.20
CA ARG A 96 12.35 -4.55 -22.02
C ARG A 96 13.01 -4.34 -20.65
N ASP A 97 12.51 -5.05 -19.61
CA ASP A 97 12.93 -4.93 -18.21
C ASP A 97 13.92 -6.04 -17.81
N VAL A 98 14.28 -6.94 -18.74
CA VAL A 98 15.31 -7.94 -18.50
C VAL A 98 16.68 -7.26 -18.38
N PRO A 99 17.45 -7.53 -17.28
CA PRO A 99 18.76 -6.95 -17.07
C PRO A 99 19.71 -7.15 -18.26
N ALA A 100 20.54 -6.18 -18.56
CA ALA A 100 21.41 -6.21 -19.73
C ALA A 100 22.30 -7.45 -19.80
N HIS A 101 22.79 -7.94 -18.66
CA HIS A 101 23.64 -9.12 -18.56
C HIS A 101 22.90 -10.45 -18.72
N LEU A 102 21.56 -10.43 -18.78
CA LEU A 102 20.71 -11.60 -18.94
C LEU A 102 19.99 -11.64 -20.28
N ARG A 103 20.03 -10.58 -21.09
CA ARG A 103 19.22 -10.45 -22.33
C ARG A 103 19.47 -11.53 -23.35
N ASP A 104 20.68 -12.03 -23.43
CA ASP A 104 21.01 -13.09 -24.39
C ASP A 104 20.36 -14.44 -24.03
N ARG A 105 19.98 -14.63 -22.77
CA ARG A 105 19.34 -15.87 -22.26
C ARG A 105 17.82 -15.77 -22.15
N TYR A 106 17.28 -14.56 -21.96
CA TYR A 106 15.87 -14.31 -21.71
C TYR A 106 15.30 -13.39 -22.79
N THR A 107 14.81 -13.98 -23.87
CA THR A 107 14.40 -13.28 -25.11
C THR A 107 12.89 -13.30 -25.36
N ALA A 108 12.09 -13.95 -24.50
CA ALA A 108 10.64 -14.00 -24.61
C ALA A 108 10.00 -12.65 -24.28
N GLU A 109 8.77 -12.42 -24.72
CA GLU A 109 8.00 -11.22 -24.34
C GLU A 109 7.85 -11.09 -22.82
N LYS A 110 7.63 -12.22 -22.12
CA LYS A 110 7.66 -12.34 -20.64
C LYS A 110 8.59 -13.48 -20.27
N ASN A 111 9.46 -13.23 -19.30
CA ASN A 111 10.53 -14.13 -18.90
C ASN A 111 10.41 -14.48 -17.42
N ASP A 112 10.56 -15.76 -17.08
CA ASP A 112 10.69 -16.22 -15.70
C ASP A 112 12.18 -16.22 -15.30
N LEU A 113 12.54 -15.31 -14.41
CA LEU A 113 13.88 -15.15 -13.85
C LEU A 113 14.01 -15.75 -12.45
N THR A 114 13.10 -16.63 -12.05
CA THR A 114 13.09 -17.19 -10.68
C THR A 114 14.37 -17.98 -10.37
N ASP A 115 14.92 -18.70 -11.37
CA ASP A 115 16.19 -19.43 -11.17
C ASP A 115 17.37 -18.46 -10.95
N GLU A 116 17.36 -17.29 -11.60
CA GLU A 116 18.36 -16.24 -11.34
C GLU A 116 18.23 -15.65 -9.92
N VAL A 117 16.99 -15.44 -9.47
CA VAL A 117 16.71 -14.97 -8.11
C VAL A 117 17.25 -15.94 -7.07
N ILE A 118 16.99 -17.25 -7.23
CA ILE A 118 17.48 -18.31 -6.34
C ILE A 118 19.01 -18.34 -6.33
N ALA A 119 19.64 -18.36 -7.51
CA ALA A 119 21.08 -18.35 -7.63
C ALA A 119 21.73 -17.09 -7.04
N ASN A 120 21.04 -15.95 -7.12
CA ASN A 120 21.50 -14.69 -6.50
C ASN A 120 21.37 -14.72 -4.97
N LEU A 121 20.32 -15.34 -4.41
CA LEU A 121 20.20 -15.58 -2.96
C LEU A 121 21.33 -16.47 -2.45
N GLU A 122 21.65 -17.55 -3.18
CA GLU A 122 22.77 -18.46 -2.87
C GLU A 122 24.12 -17.73 -2.91
N ALA A 123 24.37 -16.96 -3.99
CA ALA A 123 25.61 -16.19 -4.14
C ALA A 123 25.80 -15.13 -3.04
N LEU A 124 24.71 -14.55 -2.53
CA LEU A 124 24.71 -13.65 -1.38
C LEU A 124 24.84 -14.41 -0.03
N GLY A 125 24.75 -15.73 -0.05
CA GLY A 125 24.74 -16.57 1.16
C GLY A 125 23.55 -16.26 2.07
N ILE A 126 22.37 -16.00 1.51
CA ILE A 126 21.15 -15.73 2.25
C ILE A 126 20.49 -17.05 2.59
N ASP A 127 20.44 -17.37 3.88
CA ASP A 127 19.83 -18.60 4.39
C ASP A 127 18.32 -18.45 4.65
N TYR A 128 17.86 -17.21 4.94
CA TYR A 128 16.47 -16.90 5.23
C TYR A 128 16.09 -15.58 4.56
N LEU A 129 14.87 -15.51 4.01
CA LEU A 129 14.36 -14.31 3.35
C LEU A 129 13.15 -13.75 4.09
N VAL A 130 13.14 -12.43 4.32
CA VAL A 130 12.03 -11.70 4.94
C VAL A 130 11.51 -10.65 3.94
N PRO A 131 10.61 -11.02 3.01
CA PRO A 131 9.94 -10.08 2.14
C PRO A 131 8.79 -9.38 2.89
N MET A 132 8.72 -8.05 2.75
CA MET A 132 7.66 -7.21 3.29
C MET A 132 6.86 -6.62 2.13
N GLY A 133 5.59 -6.97 1.99
CA GLY A 133 4.80 -6.51 0.84
C GLY A 133 3.33 -6.87 0.89
N GLY A 134 2.59 -6.41 -0.13
CA GLY A 134 1.22 -6.81 -0.39
C GLY A 134 1.14 -8.13 -1.16
N ASP A 135 -0.06 -8.49 -1.61
CA ASP A 135 -0.36 -9.75 -2.29
C ASP A 135 0.62 -10.13 -3.39
N ASP A 136 0.95 -9.19 -4.28
CA ASP A 136 1.86 -9.45 -5.40
C ASP A 136 3.27 -9.83 -4.93
N THR A 137 3.77 -9.14 -3.91
CA THR A 137 5.09 -9.43 -3.34
C THR A 137 5.09 -10.77 -2.61
N LEU A 138 4.03 -11.04 -1.85
CA LEU A 138 3.93 -12.24 -1.02
C LEU A 138 3.56 -13.47 -1.83
N SER A 139 2.78 -13.36 -2.90
CA SER A 139 2.50 -14.49 -3.80
C SER A 139 3.76 -15.05 -4.44
N TYR A 140 4.69 -14.16 -4.85
CA TYR A 140 5.99 -14.59 -5.35
C TYR A 140 6.87 -15.18 -4.23
N ALA A 141 6.79 -14.66 -3.02
CA ALA A 141 7.47 -15.25 -1.86
C ALA A 141 7.00 -16.70 -1.56
N VAL A 142 5.69 -16.97 -1.73
CA VAL A 142 5.14 -18.34 -1.63
C VAL A 142 5.72 -19.25 -2.72
N GLU A 143 5.88 -18.74 -3.94
CA GLU A 143 6.50 -19.48 -5.04
C GLU A 143 7.95 -19.86 -4.70
N LEU A 144 8.75 -18.93 -4.18
CA LEU A 144 10.11 -19.20 -3.72
C LEU A 144 10.13 -20.23 -2.58
N GLY A 145 9.19 -20.13 -1.63
CA GLY A 145 9.04 -21.12 -0.55
C GLY A 145 8.77 -22.53 -1.06
N ARG A 146 7.95 -22.69 -2.11
CA ARG A 146 7.70 -23.98 -2.78
C ARG A 146 8.94 -24.53 -3.47
N ARG A 147 9.85 -23.66 -3.87
CA ARG A 147 11.16 -24.05 -4.46
C ARG A 147 12.25 -24.26 -3.40
N GLY A 148 11.90 -24.25 -2.11
CA GLY A 148 12.81 -24.58 -1.01
C GLY A 148 13.54 -23.39 -0.38
N VAL A 149 13.28 -22.15 -0.77
CA VAL A 149 13.83 -20.96 -0.12
C VAL A 149 13.12 -20.75 1.22
N PRO A 150 13.82 -20.71 2.37
CA PRO A 150 13.19 -20.41 3.65
C PRO A 150 12.71 -18.96 3.74
N VAL A 151 11.40 -18.74 3.75
CA VAL A 151 10.76 -17.43 3.71
C VAL A 151 9.87 -17.20 4.93
N VAL A 152 9.99 -16.01 5.53
CA VAL A 152 9.04 -15.48 6.52
C VAL A 152 8.47 -14.15 5.97
N ALA A 153 7.25 -14.21 5.44
CA ALA A 153 6.60 -13.08 4.82
C ALA A 153 5.97 -12.13 5.84
N VAL A 154 6.09 -10.81 5.62
CA VAL A 154 5.47 -9.77 6.45
C VAL A 154 4.42 -9.03 5.60
N PRO A 155 3.12 -9.20 5.91
CA PRO A 155 2.06 -8.57 5.16
C PRO A 155 2.02 -7.05 5.42
N LYS A 156 1.98 -6.30 4.34
CA LYS A 156 2.07 -4.85 4.30
C LYS A 156 1.05 -4.31 3.28
N THR A 157 0.02 -3.64 3.77
CA THR A 157 -0.95 -2.88 2.95
C THR A 157 -1.75 -1.94 3.85
N MET A 158 -2.21 -0.82 3.31
CA MET A 158 -3.13 0.06 4.02
C MET A 158 -4.57 -0.46 3.97
N ASP A 159 -4.90 -1.31 2.99
CA ASP A 159 -6.26 -1.82 2.77
C ASP A 159 -6.65 -2.95 3.73
N ASN A 160 -5.66 -3.57 4.40
CA ASN A 160 -5.85 -4.72 5.30
C ASN A 160 -6.53 -5.93 4.62
N ASP A 161 -6.19 -6.18 3.37
CA ASP A 161 -6.83 -7.15 2.48
C ASP A 161 -5.99 -8.41 2.21
N VAL A 162 -4.83 -8.56 2.86
CA VAL A 162 -3.99 -9.76 2.74
C VAL A 162 -4.56 -10.87 3.63
N PRO A 163 -4.96 -12.02 3.05
CA PRO A 163 -5.52 -13.11 3.83
C PRO A 163 -4.47 -13.76 4.76
N GLY A 164 -4.94 -14.28 5.91
CA GLY A 164 -4.10 -14.99 6.88
C GLY A 164 -3.47 -14.09 7.96
N THR A 165 -3.82 -12.83 8.01
CA THR A 165 -3.48 -11.90 9.10
C THR A 165 -4.68 -11.05 9.50
N ASP A 166 -4.78 -10.71 10.78
CA ASP A 166 -5.83 -9.81 11.28
C ASP A 166 -5.50 -8.33 10.95
N TYR A 167 -4.19 -7.99 10.98
CA TYR A 167 -3.70 -6.64 10.74
C TYR A 167 -2.46 -6.65 9.86
N CYS A 168 -2.54 -5.93 8.74
CA CYS A 168 -1.39 -5.62 7.91
C CYS A 168 -0.62 -4.43 8.45
N MET A 169 0.69 -4.43 8.25
CA MET A 169 1.53 -3.27 8.56
C MET A 169 1.11 -2.06 7.71
N GLY A 170 0.91 -0.92 8.36
CA GLY A 170 0.46 0.33 7.74
C GLY A 170 -1.02 0.65 7.96
N PHE A 171 -1.87 -0.35 8.10
CA PHE A 171 -3.33 -0.20 8.20
C PHE A 171 -3.77 0.68 9.38
N SER A 172 -3.38 0.36 10.62
CA SER A 172 -3.79 1.13 11.80
C SER A 172 -3.34 2.59 11.74
N THR A 173 -2.15 2.84 11.20
CA THR A 173 -1.64 4.21 10.99
C THR A 173 -2.46 4.94 9.94
N CYS A 174 -2.82 4.27 8.84
CA CYS A 174 -3.69 4.84 7.80
C CYS A 174 -5.04 5.26 8.40
N VAL A 175 -5.73 4.38 9.11
CA VAL A 175 -7.00 4.67 9.80
C VAL A 175 -6.87 5.87 10.72
N SER A 176 -5.83 5.91 11.57
CA SER A 176 -5.59 7.02 12.51
C SER A 176 -5.35 8.35 11.78
N ARG A 177 -4.64 8.33 10.65
CA ARG A 177 -4.40 9.52 9.83
C ARG A 177 -5.65 10.01 9.13
N VAL A 178 -6.47 9.10 8.59
CA VAL A 178 -7.77 9.46 8.00
C VAL A 178 -8.67 10.14 9.05
N ILE A 179 -8.74 9.60 10.27
CA ILE A 179 -9.48 10.22 11.38
C ILE A 179 -8.98 11.64 11.66
N ALA A 180 -7.67 11.81 11.77
CA ALA A 180 -7.08 13.12 12.07
C ALA A 180 -7.35 14.14 10.95
N LEU A 181 -7.18 13.75 9.68
CA LEU A 181 -7.41 14.63 8.53
C LEU A 181 -8.89 14.96 8.36
N ALA A 182 -9.78 13.98 8.51
CA ALA A 182 -11.23 14.22 8.46
C ALA A 182 -11.67 15.24 9.51
N ARG A 183 -11.15 15.13 10.76
CA ARG A 183 -11.44 16.11 11.83
C ARG A 183 -10.89 17.50 11.52
N GLN A 184 -9.75 17.63 10.85
CA GLN A 184 -9.20 18.95 10.49
C GLN A 184 -10.09 19.68 9.48
N VAL A 185 -10.75 18.96 8.57
CA VAL A 185 -11.62 19.55 7.55
C VAL A 185 -12.95 20.03 8.13
N THR A 186 -13.42 19.45 9.26
CA THR A 186 -14.73 19.79 9.84
C THR A 186 -14.82 21.25 10.27
N SER A 187 -13.73 21.87 10.73
CA SER A 187 -13.75 23.30 11.12
C SER A 187 -14.07 24.22 9.93
N SER A 188 -13.48 23.93 8.75
CA SER A 188 -13.80 24.66 7.52
C SER A 188 -15.21 24.33 6.99
N ALA A 189 -15.63 23.07 7.16
CA ALA A 189 -16.97 22.63 6.79
C ALA A 189 -18.04 23.35 7.63
N ALA A 190 -17.85 23.44 8.94
CA ALA A 190 -18.72 24.14 9.87
C ALA A 190 -18.82 25.63 9.56
N SER A 191 -17.69 26.33 9.36
CA SER A 191 -17.68 27.75 9.04
C SER A 191 -18.51 28.15 7.81
N HIS A 192 -18.76 27.18 6.92
CA HIS A 192 -19.49 27.43 5.67
C HIS A 192 -20.69 26.51 5.47
N GLU A 193 -21.08 25.76 6.51
CA GLU A 193 -22.21 24.81 6.50
C GLU A 193 -22.18 23.84 5.31
N ARG A 194 -21.02 23.21 5.05
CA ARG A 194 -20.75 22.42 3.84
C ARG A 194 -20.88 20.91 4.09
N LEU A 195 -21.12 20.20 2.98
CA LEU A 195 -20.85 18.78 2.88
C LEU A 195 -19.38 18.55 2.46
N VAL A 196 -18.78 17.52 3.01
CA VAL A 196 -17.38 17.13 2.72
C VAL A 196 -17.36 15.70 2.19
N VAL A 197 -16.68 15.49 1.07
CA VAL A 197 -16.40 14.19 0.48
C VAL A 197 -14.90 13.98 0.49
N LEU A 198 -14.42 12.99 1.24
CA LEU A 198 -13.01 12.65 1.34
C LEU A 198 -12.77 11.28 0.70
N GLU A 199 -12.03 11.25 -0.40
CA GLU A 199 -11.56 10.01 -1.00
C GLU A 199 -10.35 9.48 -0.22
N VAL A 200 -10.39 8.19 0.11
CA VAL A 200 -9.36 7.48 0.87
C VAL A 200 -8.96 6.19 0.16
N PHE A 201 -7.85 5.57 0.55
CA PHE A 201 -7.46 4.26 0.07
C PHE A 201 -8.55 3.21 0.27
N GLY A 202 -8.46 2.11 -0.43
CA GLY A 202 -9.38 0.98 -0.35
C GLY A 202 -9.86 0.57 -1.73
N ARG A 203 -9.05 -0.27 -2.41
CA ARG A 203 -9.36 -0.74 -3.76
C ARG A 203 -10.46 -1.78 -3.76
N TYR A 204 -10.31 -2.82 -2.96
CA TYR A 204 -11.22 -3.96 -2.85
C TYR A 204 -11.77 -4.14 -1.44
N ALA A 205 -11.17 -3.47 -0.44
CA ALA A 205 -11.58 -3.50 0.96
C ALA A 205 -11.76 -2.08 1.50
N GLY A 206 -12.93 -1.79 2.04
CA GLY A 206 -13.32 -0.45 2.48
C GLY A 206 -12.97 -0.11 3.92
N PHE A 207 -12.10 -0.85 4.59
CA PHE A 207 -11.76 -0.64 6.01
C PHE A 207 -11.23 0.75 6.32
N THR A 208 -10.49 1.37 5.38
CA THR A 208 -9.92 2.71 5.53
C THR A 208 -10.96 3.83 5.51
N ALA A 209 -12.16 3.60 4.97
CA ALA A 209 -13.32 4.48 5.09
C ALA A 209 -14.23 4.07 6.24
N LEU A 210 -14.47 2.77 6.41
CA LEU A 210 -15.42 2.22 7.37
C LEU A 210 -15.00 2.47 8.82
N LEU A 211 -13.75 2.13 9.20
CA LEU A 211 -13.30 2.25 10.59
C LEU A 211 -13.21 3.72 11.07
N PRO A 212 -12.70 4.70 10.28
CA PRO A 212 -12.80 6.10 10.67
C PRO A 212 -14.25 6.58 10.84
N THR A 213 -15.18 6.09 10.03
CA THR A 213 -16.60 6.41 10.18
C THR A 213 -17.16 5.86 11.49
N PHE A 214 -16.88 4.61 11.85
CA PHE A 214 -17.23 4.06 13.17
C PHE A 214 -16.59 4.82 14.34
N ALA A 215 -15.39 5.34 14.14
CA ALA A 215 -14.72 6.20 15.13
C ALA A 215 -15.28 7.64 15.20
N GLY A 216 -16.36 7.93 14.48
CA GLY A 216 -17.03 9.24 14.50
C GLY A 216 -16.29 10.34 13.71
N ALA A 217 -15.44 9.98 12.77
CA ALA A 217 -14.75 10.95 11.92
C ALA A 217 -15.59 11.37 10.69
N ALA A 218 -16.63 10.61 10.36
CA ALA A 218 -17.58 10.90 9.29
C ALA A 218 -18.98 10.37 9.66
N GLN A 219 -20.02 10.92 9.03
CA GLN A 219 -21.39 10.46 9.18
C GLN A 219 -21.69 9.27 8.27
N ARG A 220 -21.05 9.23 7.09
CA ARG A 220 -21.27 8.19 6.07
C ARG A 220 -19.96 7.74 5.46
N CYS A 221 -19.96 6.48 4.94
CA CYS A 221 -18.89 6.01 4.07
C CYS A 221 -19.45 5.22 2.89
N LEU A 222 -18.72 5.27 1.77
CA LEU A 222 -18.95 4.47 0.57
C LEU A 222 -17.75 3.53 0.42
N ILE A 223 -18.02 2.23 0.30
CA ILE A 223 -17.01 1.18 0.32
C ILE A 223 -17.12 0.29 -0.92
N PRO A 224 -16.03 -0.37 -1.37
CA PRO A 224 -16.05 -1.21 -2.57
C PRO A 224 -17.00 -2.40 -2.49
N GLU A 225 -17.22 -2.93 -1.28
CA GLU A 225 -18.03 -4.12 -1.02
C GLU A 225 -19.51 -3.88 -1.22
N HIS A 226 -19.95 -2.62 -1.25
CA HIS A 226 -21.36 -2.26 -1.38
C HIS A 226 -21.56 -1.13 -2.38
N GLU A 227 -22.27 -1.41 -3.47
CA GLU A 227 -22.65 -0.38 -4.46
C GLU A 227 -23.58 0.65 -3.84
N PHE A 228 -23.46 1.92 -4.23
CA PHE A 228 -24.25 3.01 -3.67
C PHE A 228 -25.16 3.66 -4.72
N GLU A 229 -26.33 4.13 -4.26
CA GLU A 229 -27.23 5.00 -5.04
C GLU A 229 -27.02 6.45 -4.61
N ILE A 230 -26.68 7.33 -5.56
CA ILE A 230 -26.33 8.71 -5.25
C ILE A 230 -27.47 9.51 -4.63
N GLU A 231 -28.71 9.20 -5.02
CA GLU A 231 -29.95 9.78 -4.47
C GLU A 231 -30.08 9.46 -2.99
N ARG A 232 -29.83 8.19 -2.61
CA ARG A 232 -29.89 7.76 -1.22
C ARG A 232 -28.77 8.39 -0.39
N VAL A 233 -27.56 8.48 -0.93
CA VAL A 233 -26.43 9.16 -0.28
C VAL A 233 -26.76 10.64 -0.06
N ALA A 234 -27.34 11.32 -1.04
CA ALA A 234 -27.73 12.72 -0.94
C ALA A 234 -28.79 12.94 0.15
N GLU A 235 -29.84 12.12 0.18
CA GLU A 235 -30.89 12.15 1.22
C GLU A 235 -30.28 12.02 2.62
N LEU A 236 -29.43 10.99 2.84
CA LEU A 236 -28.81 10.71 4.13
C LEU A 236 -27.87 11.85 4.56
N LEU A 237 -27.02 12.36 3.68
CA LEU A 237 -26.12 13.47 4.01
C LEU A 237 -26.84 14.78 4.26
N ALA A 238 -27.96 15.03 3.55
CA ALA A 238 -28.80 16.20 3.82
C ALA A 238 -29.46 16.11 5.21
N ALA A 239 -29.93 14.91 5.59
CA ALA A 239 -30.47 14.66 6.92
C ALA A 239 -29.42 14.78 8.02
N ASP A 240 -28.23 14.22 7.83
CA ASP A 240 -27.11 14.31 8.79
C ASP A 240 -26.68 15.77 8.99
N ARG A 241 -26.58 16.54 7.88
CA ARG A 241 -26.26 17.96 7.93
C ARG A 241 -27.33 18.75 8.68
N ALA A 242 -28.62 18.45 8.45
CA ALA A 242 -29.71 19.13 9.13
C ALA A 242 -29.79 18.81 10.62
N ALA A 243 -29.39 17.60 11.02
CA ALA A 243 -29.32 17.17 12.42
C ALA A 243 -28.10 17.75 13.16
N ASN A 244 -27.07 18.20 12.45
CA ASN A 244 -25.89 18.81 13.03
C ASN A 244 -26.13 20.30 13.27
N PRO A 245 -26.06 20.80 14.53
CA PRO A 245 -26.28 22.23 14.84
C PRO A 245 -25.35 23.18 14.07
N GLU A 246 -24.14 22.70 13.66
CA GLU A 246 -23.19 23.48 12.90
C GLU A 246 -23.38 23.32 11.36
N GLY A 247 -24.39 22.56 10.93
CA GLY A 247 -24.81 22.49 9.53
C GLY A 247 -23.83 21.82 8.56
N TRP A 248 -23.02 20.88 8.99
CA TRP A 248 -22.09 20.12 8.12
C TRP A 248 -22.24 18.61 8.23
N ALA A 249 -21.76 17.88 7.22
CA ALA A 249 -21.60 16.42 7.27
C ALA A 249 -20.42 15.98 6.40
N VAL A 250 -19.80 14.85 6.77
CA VAL A 250 -18.65 14.24 6.09
C VAL A 250 -19.03 12.86 5.57
N CYS A 251 -18.62 12.57 4.34
CA CYS A 251 -18.66 11.25 3.72
C CYS A 251 -17.25 10.82 3.34
N LEU A 252 -16.80 9.67 3.83
CA LEU A 252 -15.58 9.02 3.36
C LEU A 252 -15.92 8.12 2.17
N VAL A 253 -15.06 8.13 1.16
CA VAL A 253 -15.26 7.34 -0.07
C VAL A 253 -13.98 6.56 -0.35
N SER A 254 -14.05 5.23 -0.30
CA SER A 254 -12.93 4.40 -0.75
C SER A 254 -12.72 4.56 -2.25
N GLU A 255 -11.46 4.60 -2.70
CA GLU A 255 -11.12 4.77 -4.12
C GLU A 255 -11.73 3.71 -5.04
N GLY A 256 -12.03 2.51 -4.51
CA GLY A 256 -12.69 1.42 -5.22
C GLY A 256 -14.22 1.40 -5.10
N ALA A 257 -14.83 2.37 -4.40
CA ALA A 257 -16.29 2.45 -4.31
C ALA A 257 -16.90 2.69 -5.70
N LYS A 258 -18.11 2.15 -5.93
CA LYS A 258 -18.79 2.26 -7.22
C LYS A 258 -20.29 2.47 -7.05
N PRO A 259 -20.92 3.29 -7.91
CA PRO A 259 -22.38 3.41 -7.93
C PRO A 259 -23.02 2.15 -8.48
N VAL A 260 -24.31 1.94 -8.15
CA VAL A 260 -25.13 0.83 -8.69
C VAL A 260 -25.05 0.83 -10.23
N GLY A 261 -24.66 -0.31 -10.81
CA GLY A 261 -24.49 -0.47 -12.25
C GLY A 261 -23.32 0.29 -12.87
N GLY A 262 -22.44 0.88 -12.04
CA GLY A 262 -21.23 1.58 -12.48
C GLY A 262 -19.97 0.74 -12.29
N GLU A 263 -18.85 1.29 -12.73
CA GLU A 263 -17.54 0.68 -12.61
C GLU A 263 -16.60 1.52 -11.72
N MET A 264 -15.47 0.93 -11.31
CA MET A 264 -14.41 1.65 -10.60
C MET A 264 -13.85 2.78 -11.48
N VAL A 265 -13.49 3.88 -10.85
CA VAL A 265 -12.95 5.05 -11.55
C VAL A 265 -11.44 4.97 -11.63
N PHE A 266 -10.90 5.01 -12.85
CA PHE A 266 -9.48 4.95 -13.12
C PHE A 266 -8.91 6.30 -13.57
N LYS A 267 -7.72 6.65 -13.09
CA LYS A 267 -6.94 7.81 -13.55
C LYS A 267 -6.03 7.38 -14.71
N GLY A 268 -6.49 7.56 -15.95
CA GLY A 268 -5.72 7.22 -17.16
C GLY A 268 -5.79 5.73 -17.52
N SER A 269 -5.04 5.36 -18.56
CA SER A 269 -4.98 3.99 -19.12
C SER A 269 -3.70 3.23 -18.78
N GLU A 270 -2.78 3.83 -18.01
CA GLU A 270 -1.51 3.21 -17.64
C GLU A 270 -1.70 2.18 -16.54
N THR A 271 -1.11 1.00 -16.74
CA THR A 271 -1.05 -0.06 -15.76
C THR A 271 0.38 -0.24 -15.24
N ASP A 272 0.52 -0.67 -13.99
CA ASP A 272 1.81 -1.09 -13.44
C ASP A 272 2.25 -2.47 -13.96
N GLN A 273 3.43 -2.95 -13.54
CA GLN A 273 3.98 -4.24 -13.97
C GLN A 273 3.14 -5.45 -13.52
N TYR A 274 2.26 -5.26 -12.54
CA TYR A 274 1.29 -6.27 -12.10
C TYR A 274 -0.04 -6.20 -12.87
N GLY A 275 -0.22 -5.18 -13.74
CA GLY A 275 -1.44 -4.96 -14.51
C GLY A 275 -2.50 -4.12 -13.78
N HIS A 276 -2.17 -3.49 -12.65
CA HIS A 276 -3.09 -2.66 -11.91
C HIS A 276 -3.16 -1.25 -12.49
N ALA A 277 -4.35 -0.83 -12.93
CA ALA A 277 -4.62 0.55 -13.29
C ALA A 277 -4.70 1.44 -12.03
N LYS A 278 -4.29 2.69 -12.16
CA LYS A 278 -4.35 3.66 -11.04
C LYS A 278 -5.80 4.07 -10.81
N LEU A 279 -6.34 3.77 -9.63
CA LEU A 279 -7.65 4.25 -9.18
C LEU A 279 -7.59 5.71 -8.74
N GLY A 280 -8.75 6.35 -8.66
CA GLY A 280 -8.94 7.66 -8.03
C GLY A 280 -9.84 8.59 -8.82
N GLY A 281 -10.37 9.59 -8.12
CA GLY A 281 -11.31 10.56 -8.67
C GLY A 281 -12.78 10.22 -8.42
N ILE A 282 -13.10 9.09 -7.78
CA ILE A 282 -14.47 8.75 -7.40
C ILE A 282 -15.05 9.77 -6.41
N GLY A 283 -14.26 10.27 -5.47
CA GLY A 283 -14.68 11.30 -4.52
C GLY A 283 -15.11 12.60 -5.22
N GLU A 284 -14.39 13.01 -6.26
CA GLU A 284 -14.77 14.18 -7.05
C GLU A 284 -16.06 13.93 -7.86
N GLN A 285 -16.21 12.73 -8.43
CA GLN A 285 -17.43 12.35 -9.13
C GLN A 285 -18.64 12.31 -8.18
N VAL A 286 -18.48 11.70 -7.01
CA VAL A 286 -19.52 11.67 -5.96
C VAL A 286 -19.88 13.09 -5.53
N ALA A 287 -18.90 13.95 -5.24
CA ALA A 287 -19.16 15.35 -4.90
C ALA A 287 -19.89 16.12 -6.00
N SER A 288 -19.52 15.89 -7.26
CA SER A 288 -20.16 16.53 -8.42
C SER A 288 -21.61 16.06 -8.62
N ALA A 289 -21.86 14.76 -8.39
CA ALA A 289 -23.21 14.20 -8.45
C ALA A 289 -24.08 14.71 -7.28
N LEU A 290 -23.55 14.70 -6.06
CA LEU A 290 -24.25 15.23 -4.87
C LEU A 290 -24.64 16.70 -5.02
N LYS A 291 -23.82 17.55 -5.63
CA LYS A 291 -24.17 18.95 -5.90
C LYS A 291 -25.46 19.10 -6.70
N LYS A 292 -25.79 18.16 -7.57
CA LYS A 292 -27.00 18.17 -8.39
C LYS A 292 -28.23 17.63 -7.66
N VAL A 293 -28.05 16.66 -6.76
CA VAL A 293 -29.13 15.91 -6.13
C VAL A 293 -29.50 16.48 -4.75
N VAL A 294 -28.52 16.91 -3.94
CA VAL A 294 -28.75 17.44 -2.57
C VAL A 294 -29.81 18.57 -2.51
N PRO A 295 -29.89 19.52 -3.48
CA PRO A 295 -30.95 20.53 -3.45
C PRO A 295 -32.38 19.98 -3.37
N GLN A 296 -32.63 18.78 -3.90
CA GLN A 296 -33.95 18.13 -3.82
C GLN A 296 -34.32 17.78 -2.37
N HIS A 297 -33.35 17.59 -1.49
CA HIS A 297 -33.51 17.21 -0.08
C HIS A 297 -33.32 18.41 0.88
N THR A 298 -33.00 19.60 0.38
CA THR A 298 -32.76 20.81 1.17
C THR A 298 -33.72 21.96 0.84
N GLY A 299 -34.91 21.62 0.32
CA GLY A 299 -35.93 22.62 -0.08
C GLY A 299 -35.46 23.53 -1.23
N GLY A 300 -34.71 22.98 -2.19
CA GLY A 300 -34.19 23.70 -3.36
C GLY A 300 -32.92 24.51 -3.08
N LYS A 301 -32.40 24.50 -1.85
CA LYS A 301 -31.21 25.28 -1.49
C LYS A 301 -29.92 24.53 -1.90
N ALA A 302 -29.06 25.21 -2.64
CA ALA A 302 -27.71 24.72 -2.92
C ALA A 302 -26.87 24.65 -1.64
N VAL A 303 -26.13 23.56 -1.46
CA VAL A 303 -25.21 23.35 -0.33
C VAL A 303 -23.78 23.37 -0.86
N GLY A 304 -22.92 24.12 -0.16
CA GLY A 304 -21.48 24.13 -0.45
C GLY A 304 -20.88 22.73 -0.27
N MET A 305 -19.89 22.37 -1.10
CA MET A 305 -19.26 21.06 -1.05
C MET A 305 -17.74 21.15 -1.19
N ILE A 306 -17.04 20.39 -0.36
CA ILE A 306 -15.58 20.18 -0.42
C ILE A 306 -15.35 18.76 -0.91
N SER A 307 -14.46 18.58 -1.88
CA SER A 307 -13.92 17.26 -2.26
C SER A 307 -12.42 17.28 -2.11
N MET A 308 -11.87 16.28 -1.45
CA MET A 308 -10.43 16.11 -1.26
C MET A 308 -10.06 14.63 -1.45
N ASN A 309 -8.88 14.40 -1.98
CA ASN A 309 -8.28 13.08 -2.07
C ASN A 309 -7.15 13.00 -1.03
N LEU A 310 -7.19 11.99 -0.16
CA LEU A 310 -6.22 11.75 0.91
C LEU A 310 -5.31 10.56 0.61
N GLY A 311 -5.46 9.93 -0.59
CA GLY A 311 -4.73 8.75 -1.03
C GLY A 311 -3.94 8.93 -2.31
#